data_a1cd01e03583f0f23a86928761120911
#
_entry.id   a1cd01e03583f0f23a86928761120911
#
_cell.length_a   1.000
_cell.length_b   1.000
_cell.length_c   1.000
_cell.angle_alpha   90.00
_cell.angle_beta   90.00
_cell.angle_gamma   90.00
#
_symmetry.space_group_name_H-M   'P 1'
#
loop_
_entity.id
_entity.type
_entity.pdbx_description
1 polymer ?
#
loop_
_entity_poly.entity_id
_entity_poly.type
_entity_poly.pdbx_seq_one_letter_code
_entity_poly.pdbx_strand_id
1 'polypeptide(L)'
;MKNFLSLTIILSFTVSLFVYAEAPNFIRDKKFGYVGAEKCGMCHKKDADGNQLKVWQESKHAKAFEALKTESATKLAGGDATKSAACLKCHTTGAGADASLNDAKFNPENGVQCEACHGAGSEYKNMKIMKDRKAAVENGLVVWANEGEIQAMCETCHATKNQPEGHPAAEFKFADNYAKIAHKKPVK
;
A
#
# COMPACT_ATOMS: atom_id res chain seq x y z
N MET A 1 26.80 22.43 -68.64
CA MET A 1 25.65 22.66 -67.76
C MET A 1 25.50 21.42 -66.89
N LYS A 2 25.92 21.48 -65.61
CA LYS A 2 25.90 20.35 -64.65
C LYS A 2 24.72 20.55 -63.71
N ASN A 3 23.71 19.66 -63.80
CA ASN A 3 22.55 19.68 -62.93
C ASN A 3 22.94 18.99 -61.61
N PHE A 4 22.99 19.76 -60.52
CA PHE A 4 23.07 19.23 -59.15
C PHE A 4 21.67 18.90 -58.68
N LEU A 5 21.40 17.59 -58.52
CA LEU A 5 20.18 17.10 -57.92
C LEU A 5 20.40 17.10 -56.38
N SER A 6 19.76 18.04 -55.72
CA SER A 6 19.82 18.16 -54.24
C SER A 6 18.85 17.13 -53.64
N LEU A 7 19.39 16.10 -53.01
CA LEU A 7 18.64 15.06 -52.30
C LEU A 7 18.35 15.53 -50.86
N THR A 8 17.17 16.02 -50.60
CA THR A 8 16.73 16.45 -49.26
C THR A 8 16.28 15.19 -48.51
N ILE A 9 17.10 14.73 -47.57
CA ILE A 9 16.74 13.64 -46.66
C ILE A 9 15.87 14.22 -45.55
N ILE A 10 14.58 13.90 -45.55
CA ILE A 10 13.64 14.22 -44.46
C ILE A 10 13.81 13.13 -43.42
N LEU A 11 14.51 13.47 -42.32
CA LEU A 11 14.65 12.65 -41.16
C LEU A 11 13.37 12.74 -40.33
N SER A 12 12.47 11.76 -40.50
CA SER A 12 11.24 11.67 -39.71
C SER A 12 11.60 11.23 -38.29
N PHE A 13 11.59 12.18 -37.35
CA PHE A 13 11.73 11.89 -35.96
C PHE A 13 10.39 11.38 -35.43
N THR A 14 10.21 10.04 -35.35
CA THR A 14 9.09 9.45 -34.64
C THR A 14 9.33 9.58 -33.16
N VAL A 15 8.68 10.57 -32.54
CA VAL A 15 8.62 10.68 -31.09
C VAL A 15 7.71 9.56 -30.60
N SER A 16 8.32 8.47 -30.14
CA SER A 16 7.60 7.44 -29.38
C SER A 16 7.16 8.07 -28.05
N LEU A 17 5.90 8.44 -27.96
CA LEU A 17 5.25 8.76 -26.71
C LEU A 17 5.22 7.48 -25.88
N PHE A 18 6.23 7.30 -25.02
CA PHE A 18 6.11 6.38 -23.90
C PHE A 18 5.00 6.92 -22.99
N VAL A 19 3.81 6.35 -23.13
CA VAL A 19 2.78 6.48 -22.11
C VAL A 19 3.35 5.72 -20.90
N TYR A 20 3.99 6.46 -20.00
CA TYR A 20 4.22 5.95 -18.66
C TYR A 20 2.83 5.74 -18.07
N ALA A 21 2.37 4.49 -18.01
CA ALA A 21 1.27 4.14 -17.15
C ALA A 21 1.71 4.59 -15.75
N GLU A 22 1.15 5.70 -15.27
CA GLU A 22 1.35 6.11 -13.89
C GLU A 22 0.96 4.92 -13.05
N ALA A 23 1.89 4.44 -12.22
CA ALA A 23 1.59 3.42 -11.24
C ALA A 23 0.33 3.86 -10.50
N PRO A 24 -0.68 2.98 -10.34
CA PRO A 24 -1.91 3.39 -9.70
C PRO A 24 -1.54 4.07 -8.39
N ASN A 25 -1.97 5.30 -8.27
CA ASN A 25 -1.70 6.15 -7.12
C ASN A 25 -2.46 5.53 -5.96
N PHE A 26 -1.82 4.64 -5.19
CA PHE A 26 -2.31 4.16 -3.89
C PHE A 26 -2.24 5.30 -2.88
N ILE A 27 -2.69 6.44 -3.32
CA ILE A 27 -2.66 7.63 -2.52
C ILE A 27 -3.69 7.42 -1.44
N ARG A 28 -3.13 7.34 -0.29
CA ARG A 28 -3.68 7.85 0.93
C ARG A 28 -4.52 9.07 0.59
N ASP A 29 -5.79 8.84 0.30
CA ASP A 29 -6.69 9.95 0.01
C ASP A 29 -6.77 10.81 1.27
N LYS A 30 -6.15 11.99 1.22
CA LYS A 30 -6.12 12.95 2.34
C LYS A 30 -7.52 13.35 2.81
N LYS A 31 -8.55 13.01 2.04
CA LYS A 31 -9.95 13.26 2.34
C LYS A 31 -10.50 12.33 3.41
N PHE A 32 -9.97 11.11 3.55
CA PHE A 32 -10.47 10.08 4.45
C PHE A 32 -9.46 9.77 5.55
N GLY A 33 -9.95 9.56 6.78
CA GLY A 33 -9.12 9.20 7.91
C GLY A 33 -9.02 7.68 8.13
N TYR A 34 -7.99 7.28 8.86
CA TYR A 34 -7.77 5.89 9.25
C TYR A 34 -8.53 5.55 10.53
N VAL A 35 -9.04 4.32 10.59
CA VAL A 35 -9.87 3.86 11.73
C VAL A 35 -9.27 2.69 12.50
N GLY A 36 -8.32 1.99 11.88
CA GLY A 36 -7.58 0.90 12.48
C GLY A 36 -8.23 -0.48 12.31
N ALA A 37 -7.38 -1.51 12.39
CA ALA A 37 -7.75 -2.90 12.17
C ALA A 37 -8.85 -3.39 13.13
N GLU A 38 -8.89 -2.91 14.36
CA GLU A 38 -9.92 -3.26 15.34
C GLU A 38 -11.33 -2.89 14.86
N LYS A 39 -11.47 -1.73 14.19
CA LYS A 39 -12.76 -1.32 13.61
C LYS A 39 -13.18 -2.23 12.47
N CYS A 40 -12.24 -2.63 11.61
CA CYS A 40 -12.48 -3.58 10.54
C CYS A 40 -12.88 -4.95 11.12
N GLY A 41 -12.17 -5.38 12.16
CA GLY A 41 -12.40 -6.64 12.88
C GLY A 41 -13.78 -6.77 13.51
N MET A 42 -14.50 -5.68 13.78
CA MET A 42 -15.87 -5.77 14.28
C MET A 42 -16.77 -6.60 13.36
N CYS A 43 -16.53 -6.56 12.05
CA CYS A 43 -17.26 -7.33 11.05
C CYS A 43 -16.41 -8.45 10.41
N HIS A 44 -15.10 -8.26 10.25
CA HIS A 44 -14.19 -9.13 9.51
C HIS A 44 -13.44 -10.15 10.39
N LYS A 45 -14.06 -10.66 11.46
CA LYS A 45 -13.48 -11.65 12.40
C LYS A 45 -14.18 -13.01 12.41
N LYS A 46 -15.17 -13.23 11.56
CA LYS A 46 -15.91 -14.48 11.53
C LYS A 46 -15.19 -15.51 10.66
N ASP A 47 -14.99 -16.72 11.17
CA ASP A 47 -14.33 -17.82 10.43
C ASP A 47 -15.09 -18.18 9.15
N ALA A 48 -16.42 -18.19 9.19
CA ALA A 48 -17.26 -18.43 8.02
C ALA A 48 -16.99 -17.45 6.88
N ASP A 49 -16.63 -16.20 7.21
CA ASP A 49 -16.34 -15.13 6.26
C ASP A 49 -14.84 -15.02 5.92
N GLY A 50 -14.00 -15.94 6.44
CA GLY A 50 -12.55 -15.99 6.18
C GLY A 50 -11.68 -15.29 7.21
N ASN A 51 -12.25 -14.78 8.32
CA ASN A 51 -11.56 -14.19 9.49
C ASN A 51 -10.33 -13.34 9.12
N GLN A 52 -10.55 -12.30 8.31
CA GLN A 52 -9.49 -11.43 7.78
C GLN A 52 -8.67 -10.78 8.90
N LEU A 53 -9.34 -10.46 10.02
CA LEU A 53 -8.64 -9.90 11.20
C LEU A 53 -7.58 -10.86 11.73
N LYS A 54 -7.91 -12.15 11.85
CA LYS A 54 -6.98 -13.16 12.33
C LYS A 54 -5.79 -13.35 11.40
N VAL A 55 -6.04 -13.42 10.08
CA VAL A 55 -4.97 -13.52 9.07
C VAL A 55 -3.98 -12.36 9.24
N TRP A 56 -4.49 -11.13 9.42
CA TRP A 56 -3.64 -9.97 9.66
C TRP A 56 -2.90 -10.06 10.99
N GLN A 57 -3.58 -10.38 12.10
CA GLN A 57 -2.97 -10.46 13.44
C GLN A 57 -1.81 -11.47 13.50
N GLU A 58 -1.90 -12.56 12.75
CA GLU A 58 -0.86 -13.60 12.66
C GLU A 58 0.28 -13.23 11.70
N SER A 59 0.10 -12.20 10.90
CA SER A 59 1.07 -11.76 9.89
C SER A 59 2.22 -10.93 10.47
N LYS A 60 3.31 -10.82 9.70
CA LYS A 60 4.40 -9.89 10.00
C LYS A 60 3.98 -8.43 9.85
N HIS A 61 2.94 -8.13 9.10
CA HIS A 61 2.42 -6.78 8.93
C HIS A 61 1.90 -6.20 10.25
N ALA A 62 1.18 -6.99 11.04
CA ALA A 62 0.73 -6.58 12.38
C ALA A 62 1.88 -6.28 13.35
N LYS A 63 3.07 -6.79 13.08
CA LYS A 63 4.28 -6.62 13.90
C LYS A 63 5.31 -5.70 13.28
N ALA A 64 4.95 -5.01 12.19
CA ALA A 64 5.92 -4.23 11.42
C ALA A 64 6.51 -3.06 12.21
N PHE A 65 5.71 -2.39 13.05
CA PHE A 65 6.21 -1.32 13.91
C PHE A 65 7.16 -1.82 14.99
N GLU A 66 6.92 -3.01 15.55
CA GLU A 66 7.79 -3.61 16.56
C GLU A 66 9.20 -3.86 16.04
N ALA A 67 9.35 -4.13 14.75
CA ALA A 67 10.66 -4.29 14.12
C ALA A 67 11.51 -3.00 14.19
N LEU A 68 10.89 -1.82 14.32
CA LEU A 68 11.58 -0.54 14.45
C LEU A 68 12.19 -0.31 15.85
N LYS A 69 11.76 -1.07 16.85
CA LYS A 69 12.26 -0.96 18.23
C LYS A 69 13.57 -1.71 18.46
N THR A 70 14.12 -2.36 17.42
CA THR A 70 15.34 -3.13 17.51
C THR A 70 16.60 -2.25 17.42
N GLU A 71 17.70 -2.71 18.00
CA GLU A 71 19.00 -2.04 17.91
C GLU A 71 19.47 -1.91 16.44
N SER A 72 19.24 -2.97 15.63
CA SER A 72 19.56 -2.93 14.21
C SER A 72 18.80 -1.86 13.44
N ALA A 73 17.52 -1.67 13.76
CA ALA A 73 16.71 -0.62 13.16
C ALA A 73 17.20 0.78 13.58
N THR A 74 17.54 0.96 14.86
CA THR A 74 18.13 2.22 15.37
C THR A 74 19.43 2.55 14.65
N LYS A 75 20.31 1.56 14.47
CA LYS A 75 21.56 1.72 13.73
C LYS A 75 21.32 2.09 12.26
N LEU A 76 20.40 1.40 11.60
CA LEU A 76 20.06 1.65 10.20
C LEU A 76 19.45 3.05 9.99
N ALA A 77 18.60 3.47 10.90
CA ALA A 77 17.96 4.78 10.85
C ALA A 77 18.89 5.95 11.23
N GLY A 78 20.07 5.65 11.80
CA GLY A 78 20.96 6.67 12.37
C GLY A 78 20.38 7.39 13.60
N GLY A 79 19.41 6.74 14.29
CA GLY A 79 18.68 7.27 15.45
C GLY A 79 17.40 6.48 15.72
N ASP A 80 16.46 7.07 16.43
CA ASP A 80 15.19 6.40 16.78
C ASP A 80 14.36 6.08 15.53
N ALA A 81 14.39 4.80 15.11
CA ALA A 81 13.69 4.33 13.93
C ALA A 81 12.16 4.47 14.07
N THR A 82 11.63 4.46 15.31
CA THR A 82 10.19 4.61 15.57
C THR A 82 9.67 6.03 15.29
N LYS A 83 10.58 6.98 15.06
CA LYS A 83 10.29 8.38 14.70
C LYS A 83 10.75 8.75 13.30
N SER A 84 11.47 7.86 12.64
CA SER A 84 11.98 8.09 11.28
C SER A 84 10.87 7.99 10.24
N ALA A 85 10.57 9.10 9.57
CA ALA A 85 9.58 9.11 8.48
C ALA A 85 9.95 8.13 7.35
N ALA A 86 11.23 7.91 7.11
CA ALA A 86 11.72 6.94 6.12
C ALA A 86 11.39 5.49 6.50
N CYS A 87 11.34 5.18 7.80
CA CYS A 87 10.95 3.86 8.29
C CYS A 87 9.43 3.73 8.39
N LEU A 88 8.78 4.74 8.98
CA LEU A 88 7.33 4.72 9.25
C LEU A 88 6.48 4.56 7.99
N LYS A 89 6.94 5.06 6.84
CA LYS A 89 6.20 4.95 5.56
C LYS A 89 5.89 3.51 5.15
N CYS A 90 6.72 2.53 5.57
CA CYS A 90 6.57 1.11 5.26
C CYS A 90 6.18 0.28 6.48
N HIS A 91 6.46 0.77 7.69
CA HIS A 91 6.25 0.01 8.93
C HIS A 91 4.98 0.41 9.69
N THR A 92 4.26 1.42 9.21
CA THR A 92 2.97 1.85 9.78
C THR A 92 1.93 2.12 8.71
N THR A 93 0.67 2.15 9.14
CA THR A 93 -0.44 2.63 8.30
C THR A 93 -0.59 4.14 8.49
N GLY A 94 -0.87 4.86 7.41
CA GLY A 94 -1.18 6.29 7.46
C GLY A 94 0.01 7.22 7.74
N ALA A 95 1.26 6.74 7.61
CA ALA A 95 2.42 7.60 7.75
C ALA A 95 2.36 8.80 6.79
N GLY A 96 2.46 10.02 7.33
CA GLY A 96 2.36 11.28 6.57
C GLY A 96 0.93 11.68 6.18
N ALA A 97 -0.10 10.97 6.63
CA ALA A 97 -1.49 11.40 6.52
C ALA A 97 -1.84 12.47 7.56
N ASP A 98 -2.92 13.20 7.32
CA ASP A 98 -3.44 14.17 8.29
C ASP A 98 -4.07 13.42 9.47
N ALA A 99 -3.39 13.49 10.61
CA ALA A 99 -3.81 12.81 11.82
C ALA A 99 -5.16 13.33 12.36
N SER A 100 -5.57 14.55 12.02
CA SER A 100 -6.84 15.13 12.47
C SER A 100 -8.06 14.41 11.87
N LEU A 101 -7.87 13.68 10.77
CA LEU A 101 -8.91 12.88 10.11
C LEU A 101 -9.07 11.49 10.70
N ASN A 102 -8.12 11.05 11.52
CA ASN A 102 -8.10 9.69 12.03
C ASN A 102 -9.10 9.49 13.19
N ASP A 103 -9.65 8.28 13.28
CA ASP A 103 -10.43 7.86 14.46
C ASP A 103 -9.55 7.94 15.71
N ALA A 104 -10.11 8.41 16.83
CA ALA A 104 -9.38 8.54 18.10
C ALA A 104 -8.78 7.21 18.62
N LYS A 105 -9.24 6.06 18.12
CA LYS A 105 -8.72 4.74 18.46
C LYS A 105 -7.73 4.20 17.43
N PHE A 106 -7.46 4.94 16.36
CA PHE A 106 -6.45 4.56 15.39
C PHE A 106 -5.07 4.65 16.04
N ASN A 107 -4.33 3.53 16.01
CA ASN A 107 -2.96 3.50 16.51
C ASN A 107 -2.01 3.04 15.37
N PRO A 108 -1.13 3.91 14.87
CA PRO A 108 -0.15 3.54 13.84
C PRO A 108 0.87 2.50 14.33
N GLU A 109 1.09 2.36 15.64
CA GLU A 109 1.99 1.35 16.20
C GLU A 109 1.47 -0.08 16.03
N ASN A 110 0.22 -0.26 15.63
CA ASN A 110 -0.31 -1.56 15.22
C ASN A 110 0.24 -2.02 13.85
N GLY A 111 1.24 -1.33 13.31
CA GLY A 111 1.97 -1.71 12.11
C GLY A 111 1.21 -1.44 10.80
N VAL A 112 1.41 -2.35 9.83
CA VAL A 112 0.75 -2.27 8.52
C VAL A 112 -0.61 -2.93 8.61
N GLN A 113 -1.66 -2.13 8.78
CA GLN A 113 -3.02 -2.57 9.04
C GLN A 113 -3.81 -2.73 7.73
N CYS A 114 -5.07 -3.16 7.83
CA CYS A 114 -5.97 -3.40 6.70
C CYS A 114 -6.00 -2.22 5.71
N GLU A 115 -6.05 -1.02 6.23
CA GLU A 115 -6.20 0.22 5.46
C GLU A 115 -4.93 0.63 4.69
N ALA A 116 -3.79 0.03 4.99
CA ALA A 116 -2.58 0.23 4.19
C ALA A 116 -2.76 -0.32 2.77
N CYS A 117 -3.56 -1.39 2.64
CA CYS A 117 -3.90 -2.01 1.37
C CYS A 117 -5.27 -1.56 0.85
N HIS A 118 -6.25 -1.39 1.74
CA HIS A 118 -7.65 -1.14 1.37
C HIS A 118 -8.06 0.33 1.39
N GLY A 119 -7.14 1.26 1.70
CA GLY A 119 -7.43 2.69 1.80
C GLY A 119 -8.03 3.09 3.13
N ALA A 120 -8.06 4.40 3.41
CA ALA A 120 -8.53 4.96 4.67
C ALA A 120 -10.06 4.78 4.84
N GLY A 121 -10.47 4.20 5.97
CA GLY A 121 -11.78 3.60 6.17
C GLY A 121 -12.84 4.45 6.85
N SER A 122 -12.58 5.74 7.12
CA SER A 122 -13.50 6.58 7.91
C SER A 122 -14.94 6.53 7.39
N GLU A 123 -15.12 6.50 6.07
CA GLU A 123 -16.43 6.51 5.44
C GLU A 123 -16.91 5.11 5.05
N TYR A 124 -16.08 4.33 4.32
CA TYR A 124 -16.53 3.04 3.82
C TYR A 124 -16.70 1.96 4.91
N LYS A 125 -16.19 2.19 6.14
CA LYS A 125 -16.48 1.29 7.29
C LYS A 125 -17.98 1.21 7.62
N ASN A 126 -18.77 2.20 7.19
CA ASN A 126 -20.21 2.17 7.40
C ASN A 126 -20.82 0.97 6.68
N MET A 127 -21.61 0.16 7.40
CA MET A 127 -22.18 -1.09 6.87
C MET A 127 -23.06 -0.89 5.63
N LYS A 128 -23.77 0.24 5.52
CA LYS A 128 -24.58 0.53 4.33
C LYS A 128 -23.70 0.80 3.11
N ILE A 129 -22.60 1.52 3.30
CA ILE A 129 -21.63 1.83 2.25
C ILE A 129 -20.85 0.57 1.89
N MET A 130 -20.35 -0.19 2.87
CA MET A 130 -19.53 -1.40 2.64
C MET A 130 -20.30 -2.49 1.87
N LYS A 131 -21.63 -2.59 2.02
CA LYS A 131 -22.44 -3.55 1.28
C LYS A 131 -22.62 -3.20 -0.20
N ASP A 132 -22.43 -1.96 -0.58
CA ASP A 132 -22.44 -1.48 -1.95
C ASP A 132 -20.99 -1.22 -2.40
N ARG A 133 -20.49 -2.11 -3.29
CA ARG A 133 -19.09 -2.02 -3.75
C ARG A 133 -18.79 -0.68 -4.43
N LYS A 134 -19.72 -0.15 -5.22
CA LYS A 134 -19.53 1.13 -5.91
C LYS A 134 -19.46 2.26 -4.90
N ALA A 135 -20.41 2.32 -3.99
CA ALA A 135 -20.41 3.31 -2.91
C ALA A 135 -19.14 3.21 -2.05
N ALA A 136 -18.67 1.99 -1.73
CA ALA A 136 -17.45 1.80 -0.95
C ALA A 136 -16.21 2.36 -1.65
N VAL A 137 -16.06 2.13 -2.97
CA VAL A 137 -14.97 2.68 -3.77
C VAL A 137 -15.03 4.21 -3.83
N GLU A 138 -16.20 4.78 -4.05
CA GLU A 138 -16.42 6.24 -4.05
C GLU A 138 -16.09 6.88 -2.68
N ASN A 139 -16.10 6.08 -1.62
CA ASN A 139 -15.79 6.47 -0.24
C ASN A 139 -14.43 5.97 0.26
N GLY A 140 -13.51 5.69 -0.65
CA GLY A 140 -12.09 5.46 -0.33
C GLY A 140 -11.65 4.00 -0.27
N LEU A 141 -12.56 3.02 -0.50
CA LEU A 141 -12.16 1.62 -0.58
C LEU A 141 -11.31 1.38 -1.83
N VAL A 142 -10.08 0.94 -1.63
CA VAL A 142 -9.22 0.46 -2.72
C VAL A 142 -9.59 -0.97 -3.06
N VAL A 143 -9.77 -1.23 -4.36
CA VAL A 143 -10.03 -2.56 -4.91
C VAL A 143 -9.07 -2.81 -6.07
N TRP A 144 -8.61 -4.04 -6.19
CA TRP A 144 -7.65 -4.45 -7.19
C TRP A 144 -8.36 -5.13 -8.35
N ALA A 145 -8.01 -4.80 -9.58
CA ALA A 145 -8.57 -5.43 -10.78
C ALA A 145 -7.90 -6.78 -11.08
N ASN A 146 -6.61 -6.91 -10.74
CA ASN A 146 -5.81 -8.09 -11.03
C ASN A 146 -4.61 -8.22 -10.07
N GLU A 147 -3.92 -9.36 -10.13
CA GLU A 147 -2.74 -9.62 -9.29
C GLU A 147 -1.56 -8.67 -9.55
N GLY A 148 -1.41 -8.17 -10.77
CA GLY A 148 -0.35 -7.21 -11.10
C GLY A 148 -0.50 -5.89 -10.34
N GLU A 149 -1.73 -5.42 -10.14
CA GLU A 149 -2.01 -4.24 -9.31
C GLU A 149 -1.70 -4.51 -7.83
N ILE A 150 -2.04 -5.71 -7.34
CA ILE A 150 -1.71 -6.13 -5.97
C ILE A 150 -0.19 -6.17 -5.80
N GLN A 151 0.53 -6.78 -6.75
CA GLN A 151 2.00 -6.84 -6.74
C GLN A 151 2.60 -5.44 -6.71
N ALA A 152 2.16 -4.56 -7.60
CA ALA A 152 2.64 -3.17 -7.66
C ALA A 152 2.45 -2.44 -6.32
N MET A 153 1.31 -2.65 -5.65
CA MET A 153 1.06 -2.13 -4.32
C MET A 153 2.04 -2.70 -3.30
N CYS A 154 2.27 -4.01 -3.27
CA CYS A 154 3.23 -4.64 -2.36
C CYS A 154 4.64 -4.07 -2.56
N GLU A 155 5.04 -3.86 -3.80
CA GLU A 155 6.35 -3.34 -4.17
C GLU A 155 6.59 -1.89 -3.75
N THR A 156 5.56 -1.13 -3.38
CA THR A 156 5.74 0.22 -2.81
C THR A 156 6.60 0.22 -1.55
N CYS A 157 6.57 -0.88 -0.79
CA CYS A 157 7.39 -1.09 0.40
C CYS A 157 8.44 -2.20 0.18
N HIS A 158 8.08 -3.26 -0.55
CA HIS A 158 8.92 -4.46 -0.64
C HIS A 158 9.94 -4.46 -1.79
N ALA A 159 9.85 -3.54 -2.75
CA ALA A 159 10.90 -3.43 -3.77
C ALA A 159 12.20 -2.88 -3.15
N THR A 160 13.32 -3.54 -3.43
CA THR A 160 14.64 -3.18 -2.88
C THR A 160 15.00 -1.71 -3.11
N LYS A 161 14.63 -1.15 -4.27
CA LYS A 161 14.84 0.26 -4.60
C LYS A 161 14.11 1.26 -3.66
N ASN A 162 13.11 0.80 -2.93
CA ASN A 162 12.32 1.62 -2.00
C ASN A 162 12.79 1.51 -0.55
N GLN A 163 13.74 0.61 -0.31
CA GLN A 163 14.30 0.33 1.02
C GLN A 163 15.62 1.11 1.22
N PRO A 164 15.95 1.50 2.44
CA PRO A 164 17.26 2.08 2.72
C PRO A 164 18.36 1.03 2.51
N GLU A 165 19.55 1.49 2.14
CA GLU A 165 20.72 0.63 2.00
C GLU A 165 21.00 -0.12 3.31
N GLY A 166 21.26 -1.42 3.21
CA GLY A 166 21.47 -2.28 4.38
C GLY A 166 20.19 -2.75 5.08
N HIS A 167 19.01 -2.47 4.52
CA HIS A 167 17.76 -2.98 5.07
C HIS A 167 17.73 -4.51 5.03
N PRO A 168 17.47 -5.19 6.17
CA PRO A 168 17.59 -6.65 6.30
C PRO A 168 16.40 -7.43 5.73
N ALA A 169 15.72 -6.88 4.73
CA ALA A 169 14.60 -7.57 4.10
C ALA A 169 15.08 -8.74 3.25
N ALA A 170 14.41 -9.87 3.36
CA ALA A 170 14.56 -10.96 2.42
C ALA A 170 14.04 -10.54 1.03
N GLU A 171 14.58 -11.19 -0.02
CA GLU A 171 14.08 -11.00 -1.38
C GLU A 171 12.55 -11.16 -1.42
N PHE A 172 11.88 -10.17 -1.99
CA PHE A 172 10.44 -10.21 -2.14
C PHE A 172 10.05 -11.04 -3.36
N LYS A 173 9.38 -12.17 -3.13
CA LYS A 173 8.79 -13.03 -4.15
C LYS A 173 7.27 -12.94 -4.02
N PHE A 174 6.61 -12.26 -4.95
CA PHE A 174 5.19 -11.93 -4.83
C PHE A 174 4.33 -13.14 -4.51
N ALA A 175 4.40 -14.21 -5.31
CA ALA A 175 3.55 -15.40 -5.12
C ALA A 175 3.69 -16.00 -3.72
N ASP A 176 4.94 -16.18 -3.24
CA ASP A 176 5.22 -16.79 -1.93
C ASP A 176 4.81 -15.90 -0.76
N ASN A 177 4.97 -14.58 -0.93
CA ASN A 177 4.69 -13.63 0.16
C ASN A 177 3.22 -13.25 0.19
N TYR A 178 2.57 -13.10 -0.98
CA TYR A 178 1.15 -12.82 -1.06
C TYR A 178 0.31 -13.95 -0.46
N ALA A 179 0.66 -15.21 -0.70
CA ALA A 179 -0.04 -16.36 -0.12
C ALA A 179 -0.10 -16.33 1.42
N LYS A 180 0.85 -15.66 2.09
CA LYS A 180 0.90 -15.56 3.55
C LYS A 180 -0.04 -14.50 4.13
N ILE A 181 -0.50 -13.54 3.33
CA ILE A 181 -1.37 -12.45 3.76
C ILE A 181 -2.70 -12.41 3.02
N ALA A 182 -2.80 -13.15 1.92
CA ALA A 182 -4.04 -13.28 1.18
C ALA A 182 -5.15 -13.86 2.06
N HIS A 183 -6.32 -13.27 1.99
CA HIS A 183 -7.47 -13.73 2.73
C HIS A 183 -8.70 -13.84 1.83
N LYS A 184 -9.65 -14.70 2.22
CA LYS A 184 -10.89 -14.88 1.49
C LYS A 184 -11.72 -13.60 1.50
N LYS A 185 -12.45 -13.36 0.41
CA LYS A 185 -13.49 -12.33 0.41
C LYS A 185 -14.60 -12.75 1.36
N PRO A 186 -15.17 -11.81 2.13
CA PRO A 186 -16.35 -12.12 2.95
C PRO A 186 -17.47 -12.67 2.08
N VAL A 187 -18.12 -13.72 2.56
CA VAL A 187 -19.31 -14.28 1.91
C VAL A 187 -20.47 -13.31 2.15
N LYS A 188 -21.17 -12.95 1.09
CA LYS A 188 -22.36 -12.08 1.17
C LYS A 188 -23.60 -12.85 1.55
#